data_c0e5305c0bcf6a7f3ea839c397e0bef0
#
_entry.id   c0e5305c0bcf6a7f3ea839c397e0bef0
#
_cell.length_a   1.000
_cell.length_b   1.000
_cell.length_c   1.000
_cell.angle_alpha   90.00
_cell.angle_beta   90.00
_cell.angle_gamma   90.00
#
_symmetry.space_group_name_H-M   'P 1'
#
loop_
_entity.id
_entity.type
_entity.pdbx_description
1 polymer ?
#
loop_
_entity_poly.entity_id
_entity_poly.type
_entity_poly.pdbx_seq_one_letter_code
_entity_poly.pdbx_strand_id
1 'polypeptide(L)'
;TVVPRYGYSADAEMNDPSNRKKYGLPEKARIPSINDERYKNVNYINEGSDLIDFEAVVSTEPDQIAIAPGYLQREWTESSNYGTRRFFHYKMDKPIWNFVAILSGRYSVARDVWTSPEGKKVNIEIYHHPDHSFNTANFIESAKLGLDYYSKNFAPYQHSQYRVIEFPRYASFAQAFPNTIPFSESLEFIAKQDKDPNSDNIDFGFFVNAHELGHQWWAHQVLGSNQQGCTIMSESLAEYSALRVMEKKYGAAMTQKFLRYELDGYLRGRASESRAEHPIAYNEDQQYIHYNKGSHTFYCLADYIGEDTLNAALSEFIKVWGGKFRPYPNSRDLLAILRKHTPDSLQNMVTDLFEKITLYSNEITSAYSTKNSNGTYDVHIDCKTKKLYADSVGNEKQAQVNDWVDIGIFAESKKGTLLDNPLYFKKHKITGEKTQIVLTVKEQPVKVGIDPFYKLVDRAPD
;
A
#
# COMPACT_ATOMS: atom_id res chain seq x y z
N THR A 1 21.93 9.62 1.04
CA THR A 1 22.04 11.05 1.38
C THR A 1 23.39 11.58 0.94
N VAL A 2 23.40 12.70 0.24
CA VAL A 2 24.60 13.35 -0.26
C VAL A 2 25.29 14.17 0.84
N VAL A 3 24.58 14.51 1.91
CA VAL A 3 25.12 15.28 3.03
C VAL A 3 25.65 14.32 4.09
N PRO A 4 26.95 14.37 4.43
CA PRO A 4 27.52 13.56 5.51
C PRO A 4 26.83 13.90 6.83
N ARG A 5 26.39 12.86 7.55
CA ARG A 5 25.97 13.02 8.94
C ARG A 5 27.20 12.93 9.84
N TYR A 6 27.35 13.87 10.75
CA TYR A 6 28.39 13.85 11.78
C TYR A 6 27.82 13.27 13.07
N GLY A 7 28.59 12.42 13.73
CA GLY A 7 28.27 11.85 15.01
C GLY A 7 27.65 10.45 14.92
N TYR A 8 27.27 9.94 16.07
CA TYR A 8 26.66 8.61 16.23
C TYR A 8 25.19 8.63 15.77
N SER A 9 24.82 7.67 14.91
CA SER A 9 23.44 7.51 14.49
C SER A 9 22.77 6.41 15.32
N ALA A 10 21.90 6.81 16.23
CA ALA A 10 21.11 5.87 17.02
C ALA A 10 20.20 5.00 16.17
N ASP A 11 19.74 5.51 15.00
CA ASP A 11 18.89 4.76 14.08
C ASP A 11 19.61 3.57 13.45
N ALA A 12 20.92 3.72 13.22
CA ALA A 12 21.76 2.65 12.66
C ALA A 12 22.36 1.71 13.73
N GLU A 13 22.08 1.96 15.02
CA GLU A 13 22.52 1.07 16.09
C GLU A 13 21.87 -0.31 15.96
N MET A 14 22.62 -1.34 16.35
CA MET A 14 22.13 -2.73 16.39
C MET A 14 20.76 -2.82 17.05
N ASN A 15 19.79 -3.31 16.30
CA ASN A 15 18.38 -3.35 16.67
C ASN A 15 17.89 -4.77 17.04
N ASP A 16 18.66 -5.81 16.70
CA ASP A 16 18.27 -7.20 16.97
C ASP A 16 18.14 -7.47 18.48
N PRO A 17 16.95 -7.88 18.97
CA PRO A 17 16.69 -8.05 20.40
C PRO A 17 17.57 -9.13 21.02
N SER A 18 17.86 -10.22 20.32
CA SER A 18 18.65 -11.34 20.83
C SER A 18 20.10 -10.92 21.03
N ASN A 19 20.67 -10.17 20.07
CA ASN A 19 22.01 -9.62 20.20
C ASN A 19 22.10 -8.56 21.30
N ARG A 20 21.12 -7.67 21.40
CA ARG A 20 21.07 -6.68 22.48
C ARG A 20 21.02 -7.36 23.84
N LYS A 21 20.18 -8.36 24.03
CA LYS A 21 20.10 -9.17 25.25
C LYS A 21 21.43 -9.88 25.55
N LYS A 22 22.06 -10.48 24.54
CA LYS A 22 23.37 -11.15 24.68
C LYS A 22 24.46 -10.22 25.23
N TYR A 23 24.44 -8.94 24.86
CA TYR A 23 25.42 -7.95 25.29
C TYR A 23 24.95 -7.07 26.45
N GLY A 24 23.82 -7.40 27.10
CA GLY A 24 23.30 -6.66 28.25
C GLY A 24 22.77 -5.27 27.91
N LEU A 25 22.47 -5.01 26.63
CA LEU A 25 21.90 -3.73 26.19
C LEU A 25 20.38 -3.73 26.41
N PRO A 26 19.79 -2.59 26.77
CA PRO A 26 18.32 -2.48 26.88
C PRO A 26 17.68 -2.69 25.52
N GLU A 27 16.45 -3.17 25.52
CA GLU A 27 15.67 -3.29 24.30
C GLU A 27 15.46 -1.89 23.66
N LYS A 28 15.66 -1.80 22.35
CA LYS A 28 15.46 -0.56 21.62
C LYS A 28 13.98 -0.37 21.33
N ALA A 29 13.41 0.76 21.70
CA ALA A 29 12.07 1.13 21.28
C ALA A 29 12.01 1.24 19.75
N ARG A 30 10.94 0.74 19.13
CA ARG A 30 10.74 0.84 17.68
C ARG A 30 10.26 2.25 17.31
N ILE A 31 9.14 2.67 17.88
CA ILE A 31 8.52 3.98 17.64
C ILE A 31 7.97 4.51 18.97
N PRO A 32 7.97 5.84 19.19
CA PRO A 32 7.38 6.44 20.38
C PRO A 32 5.89 6.14 20.52
N SER A 33 5.43 6.02 21.77
CA SER A 33 4.02 5.80 22.07
C SER A 33 3.12 6.87 21.47
N ILE A 34 1.95 6.48 20.98
CA ILE A 34 0.91 7.39 20.49
C ILE A 34 0.42 8.37 21.57
N ASN A 35 0.67 8.08 22.85
CA ASN A 35 0.33 8.95 23.99
C ASN A 35 1.46 9.94 24.32
N ASP A 36 2.61 9.88 23.68
CA ASP A 36 3.71 10.79 23.92
C ASP A 36 3.57 12.04 23.04
N GLU A 37 2.91 13.06 23.55
CA GLU A 37 2.60 14.31 22.85
C GLU A 37 3.85 15.08 22.36
N ARG A 38 5.05 14.80 22.91
CA ARG A 38 6.31 15.43 22.45
C ARG A 38 6.58 15.10 20.97
N TYR A 39 6.24 13.88 20.56
CA TYR A 39 6.48 13.40 19.20
C TYR A 39 5.39 13.80 18.19
N LYS A 40 4.31 14.43 18.64
CA LYS A 40 3.28 14.98 17.73
C LYS A 40 3.80 16.16 16.89
N ASN A 41 4.90 16.78 17.32
CA ASN A 41 5.58 17.86 16.60
C ASN A 41 6.81 17.38 15.81
N VAL A 42 7.06 16.09 15.80
CA VAL A 42 8.14 15.46 15.03
C VAL A 42 7.48 14.57 13.96
N ASN A 43 7.86 14.71 12.70
CA ASN A 43 7.33 13.81 11.68
C ASN A 43 8.12 12.49 11.64
N TYR A 44 7.50 11.45 11.03
CA TYR A 44 8.08 10.11 11.06
C TYR A 44 9.31 9.94 10.14
N ILE A 45 9.57 10.88 9.22
CA ILE A 45 10.76 10.80 8.35
C ILE A 45 12.03 10.99 9.20
N ASN A 46 12.13 12.12 9.88
CA ASN A 46 13.12 12.39 10.94
C ASN A 46 12.89 13.79 11.55
N GLU A 47 13.55 14.06 12.66
CA GLU A 47 13.43 15.32 13.41
C GLU A 47 13.80 16.58 12.58
N GLY A 48 14.68 16.44 11.58
CA GLY A 48 15.13 17.55 10.72
C GLY A 48 14.42 17.63 9.36
N SER A 49 13.38 16.84 9.12
CA SER A 49 12.67 16.83 7.82
C SER A 49 11.56 17.86 7.76
N ASP A 50 11.88 19.10 7.95
CA ASP A 50 10.96 20.23 7.80
C ASP A 50 10.73 20.58 6.31
N LEU A 51 9.75 21.46 6.04
CA LEU A 51 9.51 22.01 4.71
C LEU A 51 10.65 22.99 4.36
N ILE A 52 11.21 22.82 3.17
CA ILE A 52 12.31 23.65 2.64
C ILE A 52 11.99 24.17 1.24
N ASP A 53 12.48 25.35 0.92
CA ASP A 53 12.64 25.78 -0.46
C ASP A 53 13.88 25.09 -1.04
N PHE A 54 13.65 24.29 -2.10
CA PHE A 54 14.72 23.47 -2.67
C PHE A 54 15.18 24.00 -4.01
N GLU A 55 16.50 24.25 -4.10
CA GLU A 55 17.22 24.58 -5.31
C GLU A 55 18.61 23.93 -5.28
N ALA A 56 19.02 23.29 -6.36
CA ALA A 56 20.32 22.62 -6.41
C ALA A 56 20.93 22.68 -7.80
N VAL A 57 22.26 22.87 -7.83
CA VAL A 57 23.09 22.65 -9.03
C VAL A 57 23.91 21.38 -8.78
N VAL A 58 23.71 20.39 -9.63
CA VAL A 58 24.38 19.07 -9.54
C VAL A 58 25.29 18.91 -10.76
N SER A 59 26.55 18.54 -10.54
CA SER A 59 27.46 18.22 -11.64
C SER A 59 27.80 16.73 -11.67
N THR A 60 27.99 16.22 -12.87
CA THR A 60 28.36 14.83 -13.12
C THR A 60 29.32 14.69 -14.29
N GLU A 61 29.70 13.46 -14.65
CA GLU A 61 30.48 13.18 -15.84
C GLU A 61 29.74 13.65 -17.11
N PRO A 62 30.44 14.00 -18.19
CA PRO A 62 29.83 14.59 -19.39
C PRO A 62 28.80 13.67 -20.07
N ASP A 63 28.95 12.36 -19.92
CA ASP A 63 28.10 11.33 -20.53
C ASP A 63 26.97 10.85 -19.61
N GLN A 64 26.81 11.50 -18.43
CA GLN A 64 25.77 11.15 -17.45
C GLN A 64 24.71 12.25 -17.35
N ILE A 65 23.54 11.86 -16.89
CA ILE A 65 22.44 12.75 -16.48
C ILE A 65 22.40 12.74 -14.96
N ALA A 66 22.52 13.93 -14.32
CA ALA A 66 22.27 14.08 -12.89
C ALA A 66 20.83 14.53 -12.66
N ILE A 67 20.18 13.98 -11.63
CA ILE A 67 18.78 14.20 -11.31
C ILE A 67 18.70 14.58 -9.83
N ALA A 68 17.95 15.65 -9.55
CA ALA A 68 17.55 16.07 -8.20
C ALA A 68 16.05 16.39 -8.19
N PRO A 69 15.38 16.49 -7.01
CA PRO A 69 14.01 16.99 -6.96
C PRO A 69 13.85 18.34 -7.65
N GLY A 70 12.68 18.62 -8.16
CA GLY A 70 12.38 19.87 -8.84
C GLY A 70 12.46 19.80 -10.36
N TYR A 71 12.20 20.95 -10.96
CA TYR A 71 12.14 21.11 -12.41
C TYR A 71 13.49 21.58 -12.93
N LEU A 72 13.98 20.96 -14.04
CA LEU A 72 15.20 21.35 -14.68
C LEU A 72 15.07 22.79 -15.23
N GLN A 73 15.86 23.72 -14.71
CA GLN A 73 15.90 25.11 -15.15
C GLN A 73 16.94 25.33 -16.24
N ARG A 74 18.09 24.69 -16.08
CA ARG A 74 19.23 24.85 -17.02
C ARG A 74 20.13 23.62 -16.96
N GLU A 75 20.73 23.30 -18.11
CA GLU A 75 21.77 22.33 -18.28
C GLU A 75 22.93 22.96 -19.06
N TRP A 76 24.19 22.68 -18.67
CA TRP A 76 25.36 23.18 -19.37
C TRP A 76 26.59 22.31 -19.10
N THR A 77 27.66 22.55 -19.86
CA THR A 77 28.93 21.85 -19.69
C THR A 77 30.04 22.90 -19.47
N GLU A 78 30.93 22.61 -18.53
CA GLU A 78 32.10 23.41 -18.26
C GLU A 78 33.37 22.56 -18.24
N SER A 79 34.47 23.11 -18.76
CA SER A 79 35.80 22.50 -18.71
C SER A 79 36.69 23.23 -17.73
N SER A 80 37.42 22.49 -16.94
CA SER A 80 38.37 22.99 -15.95
C SER A 80 39.69 22.20 -15.99
N ASN A 81 40.64 22.53 -15.17
CA ASN A 81 41.89 21.77 -14.98
C ASN A 81 41.65 20.37 -14.42
N TYR A 82 40.45 20.09 -13.92
CA TYR A 82 40.02 18.77 -13.38
C TYR A 82 39.17 17.96 -14.36
N GLY A 83 39.08 18.42 -15.62
CA GLY A 83 38.28 17.79 -16.67
C GLY A 83 36.99 18.53 -16.97
N THR A 84 36.21 17.94 -17.88
CA THR A 84 34.91 18.47 -18.30
C THR A 84 33.79 17.88 -17.43
N ARG A 85 32.89 18.73 -16.98
CA ARG A 85 31.75 18.35 -16.16
C ARG A 85 30.45 18.86 -16.81
N ARG A 86 29.36 18.08 -16.67
CA ARG A 86 28.01 18.46 -17.06
C ARG A 86 27.22 18.86 -15.83
N PHE A 87 26.50 19.97 -15.89
CA PHE A 87 25.81 20.60 -14.77
C PHE A 87 24.32 20.63 -15.05
N PHE A 88 23.53 20.45 -14.00
CA PHE A 88 22.07 20.47 -14.01
C PHE A 88 21.57 21.33 -12.87
N HIS A 89 20.79 22.37 -13.18
CA HIS A 89 20.16 23.24 -12.19
C HIS A 89 18.70 22.85 -12.04
N TYR A 90 18.34 22.42 -10.86
CA TYR A 90 16.98 22.04 -10.47
C TYR A 90 16.41 23.00 -9.44
N LYS A 91 15.11 23.32 -9.54
CA LYS A 91 14.40 24.16 -8.60
C LYS A 91 12.97 23.68 -8.43
N MET A 92 12.52 23.62 -7.18
CA MET A 92 11.10 23.39 -6.85
C MET A 92 10.33 24.70 -6.95
N ASP A 93 9.06 24.62 -7.32
CA ASP A 93 8.13 25.75 -7.39
C ASP A 93 7.35 25.97 -6.09
N LYS A 94 7.44 25.01 -5.16
CA LYS A 94 6.80 25.00 -3.83
C LYS A 94 7.72 24.34 -2.82
N PRO A 95 7.59 24.66 -1.53
CA PRO A 95 8.31 23.96 -0.47
C PRO A 95 8.02 22.45 -0.50
N ILE A 96 9.07 21.68 -0.23
CA ILE A 96 9.01 20.21 -0.10
C ILE A 96 9.61 19.78 1.24
N TRP A 97 9.28 18.58 1.68
CA TRP A 97 9.95 18.00 2.84
C TRP A 97 11.45 17.85 2.58
N ASN A 98 12.28 18.16 3.59
CA ASN A 98 13.73 17.93 3.54
C ASN A 98 14.04 16.42 3.53
N PHE A 99 13.56 15.78 2.48
CA PHE A 99 13.70 14.36 2.18
C PHE A 99 13.92 14.26 0.68
N VAL A 100 15.20 14.16 0.27
CA VAL A 100 15.61 14.31 -1.11
C VAL A 100 16.63 13.24 -1.51
N ALA A 101 16.61 12.84 -2.80
CA ALA A 101 17.63 12.01 -3.40
C ALA A 101 18.27 12.72 -4.60
N ILE A 102 19.56 12.51 -4.80
CA ILE A 102 20.32 12.97 -5.97
C ILE A 102 20.96 11.74 -6.59
N LEU A 103 20.70 11.54 -7.89
CA LEU A 103 21.19 10.39 -8.65
C LEU A 103 21.96 10.87 -9.89
N SER A 104 22.83 10.02 -10.38
CA SER A 104 23.52 10.25 -11.65
C SER A 104 23.80 8.92 -12.33
N GLY A 105 23.62 8.88 -13.63
CA GLY A 105 23.87 7.69 -14.44
C GLY A 105 23.78 7.96 -15.95
N ARG A 106 24.19 6.94 -16.73
CA ARG A 106 24.04 6.94 -18.20
C ARG A 106 22.66 6.44 -18.56
N TYR A 107 21.67 7.33 -18.42
CA TYR A 107 20.27 6.97 -18.63
C TYR A 107 19.80 7.19 -20.07
N SER A 108 18.96 6.25 -20.53
CA SER A 108 17.93 6.51 -21.53
C SER A 108 16.64 6.94 -20.82
N VAL A 109 15.78 7.68 -21.52
CA VAL A 109 14.57 8.24 -20.89
C VAL A 109 13.35 7.97 -21.77
N ALA A 110 12.41 7.18 -21.25
CA ALA A 110 11.08 7.06 -21.82
C ALA A 110 10.18 8.17 -21.27
N ARG A 111 9.41 8.84 -22.16
CA ARG A 111 8.61 10.01 -21.80
C ARG A 111 7.18 9.87 -22.26
N ASP A 112 6.27 10.41 -21.45
CA ASP A 112 4.87 10.59 -21.80
C ASP A 112 4.28 11.75 -21.00
N VAL A 113 3.03 12.11 -21.27
CA VAL A 113 2.31 13.18 -20.57
C VAL A 113 0.97 12.64 -20.12
N TRP A 114 0.64 12.86 -18.86
CA TRP A 114 -0.72 12.75 -18.36
C TRP A 114 -1.37 14.12 -18.32
N THR A 115 -2.68 14.17 -18.62
CA THR A 115 -3.45 15.43 -18.56
C THR A 115 -4.70 15.21 -17.72
N SER A 116 -4.85 16.00 -16.66
CA SER A 116 -6.04 15.94 -15.81
C SER A 116 -7.31 16.40 -16.58
N PRO A 117 -8.50 16.07 -16.07
CA PRO A 117 -9.75 16.58 -16.64
C PRO A 117 -9.80 18.12 -16.73
N GLU A 118 -9.13 18.82 -15.82
CA GLU A 118 -9.06 20.29 -15.78
C GLU A 118 -7.94 20.86 -16.67
N GLY A 119 -7.22 20.00 -17.40
CA GLY A 119 -6.18 20.41 -18.36
C GLY A 119 -4.77 20.57 -17.76
N LYS A 120 -4.55 20.20 -16.48
CA LYS A 120 -3.19 20.19 -15.88
C LYS A 120 -2.38 19.07 -16.51
N LYS A 121 -1.19 19.41 -17.03
CA LYS A 121 -0.26 18.44 -17.59
C LYS A 121 0.78 18.00 -16.55
N VAL A 122 1.07 16.70 -16.53
CA VAL A 122 2.14 16.10 -15.74
C VAL A 122 3.05 15.32 -16.69
N ASN A 123 4.31 15.72 -16.76
CA ASN A 123 5.33 15.00 -17.52
C ASN A 123 5.71 13.74 -16.75
N ILE A 124 5.67 12.59 -17.42
CA ILE A 124 6.09 11.29 -16.88
C ILE A 124 7.41 10.92 -17.55
N GLU A 125 8.43 10.67 -16.76
CA GLU A 125 9.77 10.32 -17.24
C GLU A 125 10.28 9.08 -16.52
N ILE A 126 10.62 8.04 -17.28
CA ILE A 126 11.25 6.82 -16.78
C ILE A 126 12.70 6.81 -17.23
N TYR A 127 13.61 7.08 -16.30
CA TYR A 127 15.05 7.01 -16.49
C TYR A 127 15.51 5.58 -16.27
N HIS A 128 16.04 4.94 -17.30
CA HIS A 128 16.43 3.54 -17.26
C HIS A 128 17.81 3.33 -17.89
N HIS A 129 18.49 2.25 -17.53
CA HIS A 129 19.68 1.83 -18.23
C HIS A 129 19.33 1.58 -19.71
N PRO A 130 20.19 1.93 -20.70
CA PRO A 130 19.87 1.84 -22.12
C PRO A 130 19.26 0.51 -22.57
N ASP A 131 19.71 -0.61 -22.01
CA ASP A 131 19.25 -1.96 -22.36
C ASP A 131 18.03 -2.43 -21.56
N HIS A 132 17.51 -1.61 -20.61
CA HIS A 132 16.44 -1.98 -19.68
C HIS A 132 15.10 -1.31 -20.00
N SER A 133 14.72 -1.27 -21.29
CA SER A 133 13.45 -0.65 -21.73
C SER A 133 12.21 -1.56 -21.60
N PHE A 134 12.35 -2.79 -21.11
CA PHE A 134 11.33 -3.85 -21.15
C PHE A 134 9.99 -3.44 -20.56
N ASN A 135 9.99 -2.79 -19.41
CA ASN A 135 8.79 -2.45 -18.63
C ASN A 135 8.50 -0.94 -18.57
N THR A 136 9.22 -0.10 -19.29
CA THR A 136 9.01 1.36 -19.26
C THR A 136 7.58 1.77 -19.61
N ALA A 137 6.98 1.12 -20.61
CA ALA A 137 5.57 1.35 -20.97
C ALA A 137 4.60 0.97 -19.85
N ASN A 138 4.87 -0.11 -19.14
CA ASN A 138 4.07 -0.55 -18.00
C ASN A 138 4.16 0.43 -16.81
N PHE A 139 5.34 0.96 -16.54
CA PHE A 139 5.52 2.03 -15.54
C PHE A 139 4.77 3.31 -15.91
N ILE A 140 4.81 3.71 -17.20
CA ILE A 140 4.04 4.87 -17.69
C ILE A 140 2.53 4.65 -17.52
N GLU A 141 2.04 3.46 -17.88
CA GLU A 141 0.63 3.11 -17.73
C GLU A 141 0.21 3.11 -16.26
N SER A 142 1.00 2.50 -15.37
CA SER A 142 0.78 2.50 -13.92
C SER A 142 0.70 3.93 -13.38
N ALA A 143 1.63 4.81 -13.79
CA ALA A 143 1.63 6.21 -13.39
C ALA A 143 0.37 6.94 -13.86
N LYS A 144 -0.06 6.75 -15.12
CA LYS A 144 -1.28 7.39 -15.66
C LYS A 144 -2.54 6.94 -14.94
N LEU A 145 -2.71 5.63 -14.75
CA LEU A 145 -3.86 5.07 -14.02
C LEU A 145 -3.87 5.51 -12.55
N GLY A 146 -2.70 5.58 -11.92
CA GLY A 146 -2.55 6.10 -10.57
C GLY A 146 -2.91 7.60 -10.49
N LEU A 147 -2.39 8.42 -11.38
CA LEU A 147 -2.73 9.86 -11.47
C LEU A 147 -4.23 10.08 -11.68
N ASP A 148 -4.86 9.29 -12.56
CA ASP A 148 -6.31 9.34 -12.77
C ASP A 148 -7.08 9.02 -11.48
N TYR A 149 -6.74 7.90 -10.84
CA TYR A 149 -7.46 7.44 -9.67
C TYR A 149 -7.24 8.33 -8.45
N TYR A 150 -5.99 8.66 -8.12
CA TYR A 150 -5.66 9.41 -6.91
C TYR A 150 -6.10 10.87 -7.01
N SER A 151 -5.91 11.51 -8.19
CA SER A 151 -6.35 12.89 -8.39
C SER A 151 -7.85 13.03 -8.32
N LYS A 152 -8.61 12.06 -8.82
CA LYS A 152 -10.07 12.04 -8.79
C LYS A 152 -10.61 11.82 -7.37
N ASN A 153 -10.02 10.87 -6.62
CA ASN A 153 -10.62 10.34 -5.40
C ASN A 153 -10.06 10.98 -4.12
N PHE A 154 -8.83 11.48 -4.14
CA PHE A 154 -8.18 11.99 -2.93
C PHE A 154 -7.98 13.51 -2.99
N ALA A 155 -7.07 13.98 -3.83
CA ALA A 155 -6.77 15.39 -4.05
C ALA A 155 -5.99 15.56 -5.37
N PRO A 156 -5.97 16.75 -5.98
CA PRO A 156 -5.14 16.99 -7.17
C PRO A 156 -3.65 16.68 -6.91
N TYR A 157 -2.98 16.10 -7.92
CA TYR A 157 -1.53 15.90 -7.87
C TYR A 157 -0.81 17.25 -7.75
N GLN A 158 0.12 17.39 -6.82
CA GLN A 158 0.72 18.68 -6.51
C GLN A 158 1.80 19.15 -7.49
N HIS A 159 2.43 18.22 -8.24
CA HIS A 159 3.54 18.51 -9.15
C HIS A 159 3.12 18.52 -10.62
N SER A 160 3.98 19.01 -11.52
CA SER A 160 3.82 18.93 -12.98
C SER A 160 4.77 17.93 -13.63
N GLN A 161 5.44 17.11 -12.85
CA GLN A 161 6.25 15.98 -13.32
C GLN A 161 6.18 14.81 -12.33
N TYR A 162 6.45 13.60 -12.86
CA TYR A 162 6.64 12.35 -12.13
C TYR A 162 7.80 11.60 -12.75
N ARG A 163 8.82 11.24 -11.99
CA ARG A 163 10.03 10.58 -12.49
C ARG A 163 10.30 9.30 -11.74
N VAL A 164 10.53 8.21 -12.48
CA VAL A 164 11.08 6.96 -11.96
C VAL A 164 12.52 6.85 -12.44
N ILE A 165 13.45 6.53 -11.56
CA ILE A 165 14.87 6.47 -11.86
C ILE A 165 15.40 5.11 -11.43
N GLU A 166 15.77 4.28 -12.41
CA GLU A 166 16.39 3.00 -12.18
C GLU A 166 17.73 3.14 -11.45
N PHE A 167 17.98 2.29 -10.48
CA PHE A 167 19.30 2.10 -9.91
C PHE A 167 19.68 0.60 -9.84
N PRO A 168 21.00 0.29 -9.87
CA PRO A 168 21.48 -1.09 -9.90
C PRO A 168 21.10 -1.90 -8.67
N ARG A 169 21.04 -3.22 -8.82
CA ARG A 169 20.61 -4.21 -7.80
C ARG A 169 21.56 -4.36 -6.60
N TYR A 170 22.22 -3.30 -6.15
CA TYR A 170 22.93 -3.30 -4.87
C TYR A 170 21.98 -3.18 -3.67
N ALA A 171 20.74 -2.79 -3.93
CA ALA A 171 19.65 -2.79 -2.97
C ALA A 171 18.34 -3.14 -3.70
N SER A 172 17.33 -3.60 -2.96
CA SER A 172 16.05 -4.08 -3.50
C SER A 172 14.89 -3.32 -2.85
N PHE A 173 14.73 -2.03 -3.25
CA PHE A 173 13.64 -1.18 -2.81
C PHE A 173 13.29 -0.14 -3.86
N ALA A 174 12.14 0.49 -3.74
CA ALA A 174 11.83 1.79 -4.31
C ALA A 174 11.59 2.78 -3.17
N GLN A 175 11.68 4.08 -3.45
CA GLN A 175 11.45 5.12 -2.46
C GLN A 175 10.92 6.38 -3.10
N ALA A 176 9.76 6.84 -2.65
CA ALA A 176 9.19 8.10 -3.11
C ALA A 176 9.84 9.30 -2.43
N PHE A 177 10.54 10.11 -3.22
CA PHE A 177 10.90 11.49 -2.89
C PHE A 177 9.96 12.45 -3.64
N PRO A 178 9.92 13.76 -3.32
CA PRO A 178 9.07 14.69 -4.04
C PRO A 178 9.30 14.59 -5.56
N ASN A 179 8.27 14.17 -6.31
CA ASN A 179 8.24 13.94 -7.75
C ASN A 179 9.39 13.09 -8.35
N THR A 180 10.11 12.32 -7.54
CA THR A 180 11.33 11.61 -7.94
C THR A 180 11.43 10.28 -7.21
N ILE A 181 11.36 9.17 -7.91
CA ILE A 181 11.30 7.83 -7.36
C ILE A 181 12.50 7.01 -7.83
N PRO A 182 13.60 6.90 -7.04
CA PRO A 182 14.58 5.84 -7.22
C PRO A 182 13.92 4.47 -7.10
N PHE A 183 14.20 3.60 -8.06
CA PHE A 183 13.55 2.31 -8.22
C PHE A 183 14.59 1.26 -8.58
N SER A 184 14.74 0.23 -7.74
CA SER A 184 15.72 -0.83 -8.00
C SER A 184 15.39 -1.64 -9.25
N GLU A 185 16.40 -1.95 -10.06
CA GLU A 185 16.24 -2.86 -11.20
C GLU A 185 15.72 -4.25 -10.77
N SER A 186 15.92 -4.64 -9.50
CA SER A 186 15.42 -5.91 -8.96
C SER A 186 13.91 -5.97 -8.81
N LEU A 187 13.21 -4.84 -8.89
CA LEU A 187 11.75 -4.74 -8.78
C LEU A 187 11.10 -4.71 -10.18
N GLU A 188 11.40 -5.73 -10.98
CA GLU A 188 10.80 -5.99 -12.29
C GLU A 188 11.09 -4.94 -13.39
N PHE A 189 12.12 -4.11 -13.25
CA PHE A 189 12.52 -3.23 -14.35
C PHE A 189 12.87 -4.02 -15.61
N ILE A 190 13.53 -5.15 -15.45
CA ILE A 190 13.95 -6.04 -16.53
C ILE A 190 13.23 -7.40 -16.54
N ALA A 191 12.17 -7.55 -15.73
CA ALA A 191 11.39 -8.77 -15.72
C ALA A 191 10.57 -8.92 -17.00
N LYS A 192 10.47 -10.14 -17.50
CA LYS A 192 9.53 -10.46 -18.57
C LYS A 192 8.13 -10.53 -18.00
N GLN A 193 7.27 -9.65 -18.45
CA GLN A 193 5.85 -9.69 -18.06
C GLN A 193 5.19 -10.97 -18.57
N ASP A 194 4.49 -11.64 -17.70
CA ASP A 194 3.60 -12.73 -18.07
C ASP A 194 2.29 -12.11 -18.60
N LYS A 195 1.97 -12.43 -19.85
CA LYS A 195 0.74 -11.96 -20.51
C LYS A 195 -0.43 -12.94 -20.35
N ASP A 196 -0.21 -14.08 -19.69
CA ASP A 196 -1.27 -15.03 -19.44
C ASP A 196 -2.20 -14.49 -18.32
N PRO A 197 -3.48 -14.20 -18.62
CA PRO A 197 -4.43 -13.71 -17.62
C PRO A 197 -4.72 -14.76 -16.52
N ASN A 198 -4.36 -16.03 -16.76
CA ASN A 198 -4.51 -17.11 -15.77
C ASN A 198 -3.22 -17.37 -14.99
N SER A 199 -2.15 -16.66 -15.30
CA SER A 199 -0.89 -16.73 -14.53
C SER A 199 -1.13 -16.37 -13.07
N ASP A 200 -0.43 -17.07 -12.19
CA ASP A 200 -0.39 -16.73 -10.76
C ASP A 200 0.55 -15.55 -10.46
N ASN A 201 1.25 -15.05 -11.47
CA ASN A 201 2.17 -13.95 -11.32
C ASN A 201 1.43 -12.62 -11.10
N ILE A 202 1.84 -11.90 -10.08
CA ILE A 202 1.41 -10.53 -9.80
C ILE A 202 2.41 -9.60 -10.51
N ASP A 203 1.90 -8.58 -11.21
CA ASP A 203 2.74 -7.53 -11.81
C ASP A 203 3.23 -6.57 -10.71
N PHE A 204 4.29 -6.97 -10.01
CA PHE A 204 4.88 -6.17 -8.94
C PHE A 204 5.50 -4.88 -9.43
N GLY A 205 6.05 -4.83 -10.64
CA GLY A 205 6.58 -3.60 -11.21
C GLY A 205 5.49 -2.53 -11.36
N PHE A 206 4.35 -2.92 -11.88
CA PHE A 206 3.17 -2.04 -11.96
C PHE A 206 2.67 -1.63 -10.58
N PHE A 207 2.53 -2.60 -9.67
CA PHE A 207 2.01 -2.36 -8.32
C PHE A 207 2.91 -1.43 -7.51
N VAL A 208 4.22 -1.71 -7.44
CA VAL A 208 5.17 -0.89 -6.68
C VAL A 208 5.26 0.52 -7.26
N ASN A 209 5.22 0.68 -8.59
CA ASN A 209 5.20 2.03 -9.18
C ASN A 209 3.93 2.82 -8.81
N ALA A 210 2.76 2.17 -8.76
CA ALA A 210 1.53 2.80 -8.29
C ALA A 210 1.61 3.13 -6.78
N HIS A 211 2.23 2.27 -5.97
CA HIS A 211 2.49 2.48 -4.55
C HIS A 211 3.37 3.73 -4.32
N GLU A 212 4.51 3.81 -4.98
CA GLU A 212 5.42 4.96 -4.87
C GLU A 212 4.77 6.27 -5.36
N LEU A 213 3.94 6.19 -6.39
CA LEU A 213 3.12 7.34 -6.79
C LEU A 213 2.11 7.70 -5.68
N GLY A 214 1.52 6.73 -5.00
CA GLY A 214 0.61 6.93 -3.86
C GLY A 214 1.23 7.76 -2.75
N HIS A 215 2.51 7.59 -2.48
CA HIS A 215 3.25 8.39 -1.51
C HIS A 215 3.29 9.88 -1.82
N GLN A 216 3.05 10.30 -3.07
CA GLN A 216 2.93 11.72 -3.38
C GLN A 216 1.72 12.37 -2.69
N TRP A 217 0.72 11.57 -2.26
CA TRP A 217 -0.37 11.97 -1.37
C TRP A 217 -0.06 11.56 0.08
N TRP A 218 0.26 10.27 0.30
CA TRP A 218 0.45 9.63 1.60
C TRP A 218 1.94 9.69 2.02
N ALA A 219 2.39 10.78 2.48
CA ALA A 219 3.64 11.28 3.01
C ALA A 219 3.95 12.70 2.48
N HIS A 220 3.76 12.98 1.17
CA HIS A 220 4.15 14.27 0.62
C HIS A 220 3.06 15.33 0.71
N GLN A 221 1.76 14.98 0.71
CA GLN A 221 0.69 15.92 1.04
C GLN A 221 0.28 15.85 2.51
N VAL A 222 0.18 14.64 3.08
CA VAL A 222 -0.09 14.43 4.51
C VAL A 222 1.04 13.62 5.11
N LEU A 223 1.76 14.21 6.04
CA LEU A 223 2.86 13.57 6.75
C LEU A 223 2.46 13.29 8.20
N GLY A 224 2.65 12.06 8.65
CA GLY A 224 2.31 11.62 10.01
C GLY A 224 3.34 12.05 11.05
N SER A 225 2.91 12.16 12.31
CA SER A 225 3.79 12.32 13.46
C SER A 225 4.64 11.07 13.70
N ASN A 226 5.81 11.21 14.33
CA ASN A 226 6.68 10.09 14.70
C ASN A 226 6.15 9.38 15.96
N GLN A 227 4.98 8.77 15.85
CA GLN A 227 4.31 8.04 16.93
C GLN A 227 3.82 6.68 16.40
N GLN A 228 3.50 5.74 17.30
CA GLN A 228 2.87 4.46 16.93
C GLN A 228 1.72 4.67 15.93
N GLY A 229 1.65 3.83 14.91
CA GLY A 229 0.67 3.92 13.83
C GLY A 229 1.01 4.93 12.72
N CYS A 230 2.17 5.59 12.73
CA CYS A 230 2.54 6.58 11.70
C CYS A 230 2.57 5.97 10.29
N THR A 231 3.05 4.74 10.16
CA THR A 231 3.18 4.04 8.87
C THR A 231 1.85 3.64 8.23
N ILE A 232 0.74 3.68 9.00
CA ILE A 232 -0.60 3.47 8.40
C ILE A 232 -0.95 4.60 7.43
N MET A 233 -0.51 5.84 7.73
CA MET A 233 -0.82 7.02 6.93
C MET A 233 0.09 7.18 5.71
N SER A 234 1.20 6.46 5.65
CA SER A 234 2.08 6.39 4.48
C SER A 234 1.93 5.06 3.76
N GLU A 235 2.46 3.98 4.34
CA GLU A 235 2.58 2.68 3.67
C GLU A 235 1.21 2.03 3.41
N SER A 236 0.37 1.91 4.46
CA SER A 236 -0.92 1.23 4.29
C SER A 236 -1.86 1.96 3.33
N LEU A 237 -1.85 3.30 3.32
CA LEU A 237 -2.65 4.08 2.37
C LEU A 237 -2.07 4.03 0.96
N ALA A 238 -0.75 3.98 0.79
CA ALA A 238 -0.12 3.78 -0.51
C ALA A 238 -0.42 2.38 -1.07
N GLU A 239 -0.35 1.34 -0.23
CA GLU A 239 -0.73 -0.04 -0.57
C GLU A 239 -2.18 -0.14 -1.03
N TYR A 240 -3.13 0.39 -0.24
CA TYR A 240 -4.54 0.43 -0.63
C TYR A 240 -4.74 1.14 -1.97
N SER A 241 -4.08 2.28 -2.15
CA SER A 241 -4.19 3.09 -3.37
C SER A 241 -3.71 2.31 -4.59
N ALA A 242 -2.54 1.67 -4.49
CA ALA A 242 -1.97 0.83 -5.54
C ALA A 242 -2.86 -0.38 -5.86
N LEU A 243 -3.42 -1.03 -4.84
CA LEU A 243 -4.35 -2.14 -5.01
C LEU A 243 -5.60 -1.73 -5.80
N ARG A 244 -6.15 -0.53 -5.54
CA ARG A 244 -7.29 -0.01 -6.30
C ARG A 244 -6.95 0.26 -7.78
N VAL A 245 -5.74 0.75 -8.06
CA VAL A 245 -5.26 0.96 -9.44
C VAL A 245 -5.03 -0.39 -10.14
N MET A 246 -4.44 -1.36 -9.45
CA MET A 246 -4.24 -2.70 -9.97
C MET A 246 -5.57 -3.40 -10.28
N GLU A 247 -6.56 -3.28 -9.39
CA GLU A 247 -7.91 -3.81 -9.62
C GLU A 247 -8.58 -3.23 -10.88
N LYS A 248 -8.39 -1.92 -11.13
CA LYS A 248 -8.93 -1.26 -12.34
C LYS A 248 -8.28 -1.79 -13.62
N LYS A 249 -7.01 -2.14 -13.58
CA LYS A 249 -6.30 -2.68 -14.74
C LYS A 249 -6.57 -4.16 -14.95
N TYR A 250 -6.46 -4.96 -13.89
CA TYR A 250 -6.44 -6.43 -13.99
C TYR A 250 -7.73 -7.10 -13.54
N GLY A 251 -8.63 -6.37 -12.86
CA GLY A 251 -9.92 -6.86 -12.40
C GLY A 251 -9.86 -7.73 -11.15
N ALA A 252 -11.03 -8.28 -10.78
CA ALA A 252 -11.26 -8.94 -9.51
C ALA A 252 -10.41 -10.19 -9.26
N ALA A 253 -10.09 -10.96 -10.30
CA ALA A 253 -9.28 -12.18 -10.15
C ALA A 253 -7.85 -11.87 -9.69
N MET A 254 -7.21 -10.83 -10.25
CA MET A 254 -5.89 -10.39 -9.81
C MET A 254 -5.95 -9.80 -8.40
N THR A 255 -6.99 -9.05 -8.08
CA THR A 255 -7.21 -8.52 -6.72
C THR A 255 -7.30 -9.64 -5.69
N GLN A 256 -8.02 -10.72 -5.99
CA GLN A 256 -8.09 -11.89 -5.09
C GLN A 256 -6.71 -12.51 -4.87
N LYS A 257 -5.93 -12.72 -5.94
CA LYS A 257 -4.56 -13.26 -5.85
C LYS A 257 -3.68 -12.36 -4.97
N PHE A 258 -3.78 -11.06 -5.16
CA PHE A 258 -3.03 -10.11 -4.36
C PHE A 258 -3.45 -10.11 -2.90
N LEU A 259 -4.75 -10.10 -2.59
CA LEU A 259 -5.24 -10.18 -1.21
C LEU A 259 -4.81 -11.50 -0.55
N ARG A 260 -4.77 -12.61 -1.30
CA ARG A 260 -4.22 -13.87 -0.79
C ARG A 260 -2.73 -13.76 -0.48
N TYR A 261 -1.95 -13.16 -1.38
CA TYR A 261 -0.52 -12.90 -1.17
C TYR A 261 -0.28 -12.05 0.09
N GLU A 262 -1.05 -11.01 0.28
CA GLU A 262 -0.99 -10.12 1.43
C GLU A 262 -1.37 -10.84 2.72
N LEU A 263 -2.44 -11.63 2.71
CA LEU A 263 -2.86 -12.44 3.85
C LEU A 263 -1.76 -13.43 4.26
N ASP A 264 -1.20 -14.15 3.30
CA ASP A 264 -0.09 -15.09 3.56
C ASP A 264 1.17 -14.37 4.08
N GLY A 265 1.46 -13.18 3.56
CA GLY A 265 2.54 -12.30 4.04
C GLY A 265 2.35 -11.89 5.50
N TYR A 266 1.16 -11.42 5.84
CA TYR A 266 0.82 -11.08 7.22
C TYR A 266 0.93 -12.27 8.18
N LEU A 267 0.35 -13.42 7.81
CA LEU A 267 0.38 -14.62 8.68
C LEU A 267 1.80 -15.15 8.89
N ARG A 268 2.65 -15.14 7.86
CA ARG A 268 4.08 -15.51 8.00
C ARG A 268 4.84 -14.51 8.86
N GLY A 269 4.65 -13.21 8.64
CA GLY A 269 5.29 -12.16 9.43
C GLY A 269 4.90 -12.24 10.90
N ARG A 270 3.60 -12.43 11.18
CA ARG A 270 3.07 -12.63 12.53
C ARG A 270 3.69 -13.85 13.23
N ALA A 271 3.84 -14.98 12.51
CA ALA A 271 4.43 -16.19 13.05
C ALA A 271 5.92 -16.05 13.38
N SER A 272 6.61 -15.10 12.77
CA SER A 272 8.04 -14.81 13.00
C SER A 272 8.30 -13.61 13.92
N GLU A 273 7.26 -12.95 14.43
CA GLU A 273 7.42 -11.79 15.32
C GLU A 273 8.10 -12.22 16.65
N SER A 274 9.22 -11.58 16.95
CA SER A 274 10.04 -11.90 18.11
C SER A 274 9.79 -11.00 19.33
N ARG A 275 8.98 -9.94 19.16
CA ARG A 275 8.67 -8.97 20.22
C ARG A 275 7.18 -8.98 20.49
N ALA A 276 6.50 -7.93 20.09
CA ALA A 276 5.07 -7.78 20.30
C ALA A 276 4.40 -7.40 18.98
N GLU A 277 3.34 -8.08 18.62
CA GLU A 277 2.44 -7.64 17.57
C GLU A 277 1.55 -6.51 18.11
N HIS A 278 1.32 -5.47 17.29
CA HIS A 278 0.37 -4.42 17.62
C HIS A 278 -0.79 -4.40 16.65
N PRO A 279 -2.00 -3.96 17.08
CA PRO A 279 -3.04 -3.56 16.15
C PRO A 279 -2.50 -2.53 15.17
N ILE A 280 -3.02 -2.50 13.95
CA ILE A 280 -2.47 -1.62 12.90
C ILE A 280 -2.45 -0.15 13.29
N ALA A 281 -3.43 0.31 14.07
CA ALA A 281 -3.48 1.69 14.57
C ALA A 281 -2.32 2.05 15.52
N TYR A 282 -1.64 1.06 16.07
CA TYR A 282 -0.53 1.20 17.01
C TYR A 282 0.75 0.52 16.50
N ASN A 283 0.83 0.25 15.20
CA ASN A 283 1.97 -0.37 14.57
C ASN A 283 3.28 0.38 14.85
N GLU A 284 4.35 -0.37 15.07
CA GLU A 284 5.68 0.13 15.39
C GLU A 284 6.70 -0.16 14.27
N ASP A 285 6.37 0.20 13.02
CA ASP A 285 7.21 -0.04 11.84
C ASP A 285 7.41 -1.54 11.52
N GLN A 286 6.38 -2.35 11.79
CA GLN A 286 6.37 -3.76 11.47
C GLN A 286 5.86 -3.95 10.04
N GLN A 287 6.76 -4.32 9.13
CA GLN A 287 6.45 -4.39 7.69
C GLN A 287 5.25 -5.27 7.37
N TYR A 288 5.15 -6.46 7.97
CA TYR A 288 4.00 -7.35 7.77
C TYR A 288 2.65 -6.76 8.24
N ILE A 289 2.69 -5.74 9.12
CA ILE A 289 1.48 -5.05 9.56
C ILE A 289 1.15 -3.91 8.59
N HIS A 290 2.07 -2.97 8.34
CA HIS A 290 1.72 -1.79 7.56
C HIS A 290 1.63 -2.04 6.06
N TYR A 291 2.38 -2.99 5.50
CA TYR A 291 2.21 -3.42 4.10
C TYR A 291 1.09 -4.46 3.99
N ASN A 292 1.35 -5.70 4.45
CA ASN A 292 0.47 -6.82 4.16
C ASN A 292 -0.92 -6.66 4.82
N LYS A 293 -1.00 -6.42 6.13
CA LYS A 293 -2.29 -6.19 6.79
C LYS A 293 -2.91 -4.84 6.38
N GLY A 294 -2.07 -3.84 6.02
CA GLY A 294 -2.51 -2.50 5.69
C GLY A 294 -3.43 -2.45 4.49
N SER A 295 -2.98 -2.95 3.34
CA SER A 295 -3.78 -3.03 2.11
C SER A 295 -5.09 -3.78 2.33
N HIS A 296 -4.98 -4.92 3.02
CA HIS A 296 -6.09 -5.80 3.37
C HIS A 296 -7.15 -5.09 4.23
N THR A 297 -6.71 -4.36 5.28
CA THR A 297 -7.58 -3.64 6.19
C THR A 297 -8.39 -2.54 5.48
N PHE A 298 -7.75 -1.72 4.66
CA PHE A 298 -8.44 -0.65 3.92
C PHE A 298 -9.32 -1.19 2.81
N TYR A 299 -8.89 -2.26 2.11
CA TYR A 299 -9.73 -2.91 1.10
C TYR A 299 -10.99 -3.52 1.72
N CYS A 300 -10.85 -4.18 2.87
CA CYS A 300 -11.97 -4.72 3.63
C CYS A 300 -12.93 -3.60 4.07
N LEU A 301 -12.41 -2.49 4.64
CA LEU A 301 -13.26 -1.36 5.04
C LEU A 301 -14.01 -0.79 3.83
N ALA A 302 -13.34 -0.59 2.69
CA ALA A 302 -13.97 -0.11 1.45
C ALA A 302 -15.11 -1.02 0.97
N ASP A 303 -14.94 -2.32 1.12
CA ASP A 303 -15.97 -3.31 0.76
C ASP A 303 -17.21 -3.26 1.67
N TYR A 304 -17.05 -2.82 2.93
CA TYR A 304 -18.18 -2.71 3.87
C TYR A 304 -18.91 -1.36 3.80
N ILE A 305 -18.18 -0.26 3.69
CA ILE A 305 -18.78 1.08 3.71
C ILE A 305 -18.98 1.67 2.29
N GLY A 306 -18.44 1.01 1.28
CA GLY A 306 -18.37 1.50 -0.09
C GLY A 306 -17.06 2.23 -0.40
N GLU A 307 -16.47 1.95 -1.58
CA GLU A 307 -15.23 2.59 -2.05
C GLU A 307 -15.34 4.12 -2.05
N ASP A 308 -16.43 4.67 -2.59
CA ASP A 308 -16.64 6.12 -2.66
C ASP A 308 -16.70 6.76 -1.27
N THR A 309 -17.28 6.07 -0.29
CA THR A 309 -17.35 6.54 1.11
C THR A 309 -15.97 6.56 1.75
N LEU A 310 -15.17 5.51 1.57
CA LEU A 310 -13.80 5.49 2.07
C LEU A 310 -12.95 6.56 1.38
N ASN A 311 -13.04 6.68 0.07
CA ASN A 311 -12.30 7.69 -0.70
C ASN A 311 -12.69 9.13 -0.27
N ALA A 312 -13.96 9.38 0.03
CA ALA A 312 -14.41 10.66 0.59
C ALA A 312 -13.78 10.93 1.98
N ALA A 313 -13.70 9.93 2.84
CA ALA A 313 -13.01 10.05 4.13
C ALA A 313 -11.51 10.35 3.96
N LEU A 314 -10.84 9.68 3.04
CA LEU A 314 -9.42 9.91 2.74
C LEU A 314 -9.19 11.30 2.11
N SER A 315 -10.08 11.76 1.23
CA SER A 315 -10.06 13.12 0.70
C SER A 315 -10.26 14.16 1.81
N GLU A 316 -11.19 13.93 2.74
CA GLU A 316 -11.35 14.78 3.93
C GLU A 316 -10.09 14.82 4.78
N PHE A 317 -9.43 13.66 4.97
CA PHE A 317 -8.19 13.59 5.74
C PHE A 317 -7.09 14.48 5.12
N ILE A 318 -6.90 14.43 3.80
CA ILE A 318 -5.97 15.32 3.08
C ILE A 318 -6.39 16.78 3.23
N LYS A 319 -7.69 17.09 3.07
CA LYS A 319 -8.20 18.47 3.20
C LYS A 319 -7.96 19.04 4.61
N VAL A 320 -8.07 18.22 5.64
CA VAL A 320 -7.87 18.64 7.04
C VAL A 320 -6.38 18.77 7.38
N TRP A 321 -5.54 17.84 6.92
CA TRP A 321 -4.16 17.70 7.37
C TRP A 321 -3.11 17.98 6.30
N GLY A 322 -3.48 18.06 5.02
CA GLY A 322 -2.54 18.29 3.92
C GLY A 322 -1.84 19.64 4.02
N GLY A 323 -0.53 19.62 3.78
CA GLY A 323 0.32 20.81 3.81
C GLY A 323 0.46 21.47 5.18
N LYS A 324 -0.05 20.85 6.25
CA LYS A 324 0.11 21.37 7.62
C LYS A 324 1.49 21.02 8.17
N PHE A 325 2.04 21.99 8.85
CA PHE A 325 3.30 21.91 9.55
C PHE A 325 3.03 22.05 11.05
N ARG A 326 3.33 21.01 11.81
CA ARG A 326 3.17 20.94 13.28
C ARG A 326 1.88 21.53 13.87
N PRO A 327 1.12 20.78 14.65
CA PRO A 327 1.35 19.36 14.94
C PRO A 327 0.98 18.48 13.73
N TYR A 328 1.67 17.34 13.60
CA TYR A 328 1.37 16.36 12.58
C TYR A 328 0.22 15.43 13.03
N PRO A 329 -0.60 14.90 12.10
CA PRO A 329 -1.63 13.91 12.44
C PRO A 329 -1.00 12.59 12.91
N ASN A 330 -1.73 11.85 13.70
CA ASN A 330 -1.43 10.45 14.02
C ASN A 330 -2.57 9.52 13.59
N SER A 331 -2.43 8.22 13.84
CA SER A 331 -3.43 7.23 13.44
C SER A 331 -4.81 7.50 14.06
N ARG A 332 -4.91 8.10 15.25
CA ARG A 332 -6.19 8.46 15.88
C ARG A 332 -6.92 9.56 15.11
N ASP A 333 -6.17 10.53 14.56
CA ASP A 333 -6.74 11.59 13.74
C ASP A 333 -7.34 11.01 12.43
N LEU A 334 -6.65 10.03 11.82
CA LEU A 334 -7.19 9.30 10.68
C LEU A 334 -8.42 8.48 11.06
N LEU A 335 -8.36 7.71 12.15
CA LEU A 335 -9.48 6.88 12.61
C LEU A 335 -10.72 7.71 12.97
N ALA A 336 -10.55 8.90 13.53
CA ALA A 336 -11.67 9.80 13.81
C ALA A 336 -12.45 10.17 12.54
N ILE A 337 -11.73 10.43 11.42
CA ILE A 337 -12.36 10.71 10.13
C ILE A 337 -12.98 9.45 9.53
N LEU A 338 -12.29 8.30 9.58
CA LEU A 338 -12.87 7.04 9.11
C LEU A 338 -14.17 6.70 9.84
N ARG A 339 -14.19 6.85 11.17
CA ARG A 339 -15.41 6.62 11.98
C ARG A 339 -16.54 7.58 11.64
N LYS A 340 -16.23 8.85 11.38
CA LYS A 340 -17.23 9.86 10.94
C LYS A 340 -17.95 9.44 9.65
N HIS A 341 -17.24 8.79 8.74
CA HIS A 341 -17.80 8.31 7.46
C HIS A 341 -18.37 6.88 7.53
N THR A 342 -18.16 6.18 8.63
CA THR A 342 -18.65 4.81 8.81
C THR A 342 -20.03 4.82 9.47
N PRO A 343 -21.03 4.11 8.94
CA PRO A 343 -22.34 3.98 9.59
C PRO A 343 -22.24 3.39 11.01
N ASP A 344 -23.14 3.81 11.91
CA ASP A 344 -23.16 3.33 13.31
C ASP A 344 -23.19 1.81 13.42
N SER A 345 -23.91 1.14 12.54
CA SER A 345 -24.00 -0.34 12.50
C SER A 345 -22.69 -1.04 12.17
N LEU A 346 -21.69 -0.33 11.63
CA LEU A 346 -20.38 -0.85 11.22
C LEU A 346 -19.22 -0.29 12.07
N GLN A 347 -19.49 0.49 13.14
CA GLN A 347 -18.42 1.04 14.01
C GLN A 347 -17.54 -0.05 14.63
N ASN A 348 -18.14 -1.20 14.97
CA ASN A 348 -17.37 -2.34 15.49
C ASN A 348 -16.37 -2.90 14.46
N MET A 349 -16.68 -2.79 13.15
CA MET A 349 -15.78 -3.21 12.08
C MET A 349 -14.49 -2.35 12.10
N VAL A 350 -14.61 -1.03 12.28
CA VAL A 350 -13.44 -0.15 12.41
C VAL A 350 -12.59 -0.56 13.63
N THR A 351 -13.22 -0.87 14.76
CA THR A 351 -12.51 -1.37 15.94
C THR A 351 -11.76 -2.66 15.66
N ASP A 352 -12.42 -3.62 15.01
CA ASP A 352 -11.84 -4.93 14.71
C ASP A 352 -10.70 -4.87 13.68
N LEU A 353 -10.83 -3.99 12.69
CA LEU A 353 -9.82 -3.83 11.63
C LEU A 353 -8.58 -3.06 12.11
N PHE A 354 -8.77 -2.03 12.94
CA PHE A 354 -7.70 -1.06 13.23
C PHE A 354 -7.18 -1.13 14.68
N GLU A 355 -8.03 -1.39 15.66
CA GLU A 355 -7.69 -1.25 17.08
C GLU A 355 -7.51 -2.58 17.79
N LYS A 356 -7.76 -3.70 17.10
CA LYS A 356 -7.57 -5.07 17.61
C LYS A 356 -6.76 -5.93 16.64
N ILE A 357 -6.16 -6.98 17.19
CA ILE A 357 -5.61 -8.08 16.41
C ILE A 357 -6.74 -9.10 16.24
N THR A 358 -7.51 -8.93 15.17
CA THR A 358 -8.68 -9.77 14.89
C THR A 358 -8.34 -10.82 13.86
N LEU A 359 -8.66 -12.07 14.18
CA LEU A 359 -8.42 -13.23 13.33
C LEU A 359 -9.73 -13.99 13.15
N TYR A 360 -9.85 -14.65 12.02
CA TYR A 360 -10.98 -15.53 11.71
C TYR A 360 -10.51 -16.96 11.44
N SER A 361 -11.45 -17.89 11.54
CA SER A 361 -11.32 -19.25 11.05
C SER A 361 -12.68 -19.60 10.48
N ASN A 362 -12.79 -19.53 9.15
CA ASN A 362 -14.00 -19.81 8.40
C ASN A 362 -13.83 -21.15 7.68
N GLU A 363 -14.86 -21.99 7.72
CA GLU A 363 -14.84 -23.30 7.13
C GLU A 363 -16.21 -23.63 6.54
N ILE A 364 -16.27 -24.13 5.33
CA ILE A 364 -17.46 -24.78 4.78
C ILE A 364 -17.37 -26.27 5.16
N THR A 365 -18.18 -26.66 6.14
CA THR A 365 -18.18 -28.05 6.65
C THR A 365 -18.95 -29.01 5.77
N SER A 366 -19.92 -28.52 5.01
CA SER A 366 -20.71 -29.28 4.04
C SER A 366 -21.29 -28.36 2.98
N ALA A 367 -21.31 -28.81 1.73
CA ALA A 367 -22.04 -28.14 0.66
C ALA A 367 -22.54 -29.17 -0.36
N TYR A 368 -23.80 -29.03 -0.73
CA TYR A 368 -24.42 -29.85 -1.82
C TYR A 368 -25.51 -29.07 -2.53
N SER A 369 -25.85 -29.48 -3.74
CA SER A 369 -26.93 -28.86 -4.48
C SER A 369 -27.98 -29.91 -4.91
N THR A 370 -29.24 -29.48 -4.95
CA THR A 370 -30.38 -30.28 -5.42
C THR A 370 -31.03 -29.57 -6.59
N LYS A 371 -31.20 -30.27 -7.71
CA LYS A 371 -31.89 -29.73 -8.88
C LYS A 371 -33.41 -29.77 -8.67
N ASN A 372 -34.04 -28.61 -8.85
CA ASN A 372 -35.48 -28.43 -8.75
C ASN A 372 -36.19 -28.78 -10.06
N SER A 373 -37.48 -29.08 -9.98
CA SER A 373 -38.34 -29.42 -11.15
C SER A 373 -38.43 -28.27 -12.17
N ASN A 374 -38.24 -27.03 -11.74
CA ASN A 374 -38.20 -25.82 -12.59
C ASN A 374 -36.86 -25.56 -13.25
N GLY A 375 -35.85 -26.43 -13.03
CA GLY A 375 -34.49 -26.30 -13.60
C GLY A 375 -33.52 -25.49 -12.78
N THR A 376 -33.93 -24.88 -11.67
CA THR A 376 -33.01 -24.20 -10.73
C THR A 376 -32.33 -25.20 -9.80
N TYR A 377 -31.38 -24.72 -8.99
CA TYR A 377 -30.66 -25.53 -8.01
C TYR A 377 -30.73 -24.88 -6.63
N ASP A 378 -31.15 -25.65 -5.62
CA ASP A 378 -31.03 -25.27 -4.23
C ASP A 378 -29.67 -25.72 -3.71
N VAL A 379 -28.86 -24.73 -3.22
CA VAL A 379 -27.54 -24.98 -2.69
C VAL A 379 -27.59 -24.87 -1.18
N HIS A 380 -27.26 -25.95 -0.51
CA HIS A 380 -27.20 -26.06 0.95
C HIS A 380 -25.78 -25.93 1.38
N ILE A 381 -25.50 -25.00 2.31
CA ILE A 381 -24.17 -24.67 2.78
C ILE A 381 -24.18 -24.66 4.32
N ASP A 382 -23.38 -25.51 4.93
CA ASP A 382 -23.09 -25.50 6.37
C ASP A 382 -21.74 -24.85 6.61
N CYS A 383 -21.73 -23.74 7.33
CA CYS A 383 -20.51 -22.98 7.64
C CYS A 383 -20.20 -23.05 9.14
N LYS A 384 -18.92 -23.01 9.45
CA LYS A 384 -18.38 -22.78 10.79
C LYS A 384 -17.48 -21.56 10.78
N THR A 385 -17.79 -20.57 11.62
CA THR A 385 -17.05 -19.32 11.72
C THR A 385 -16.61 -19.08 13.15
N LYS A 386 -15.32 -18.87 13.36
CA LYS A 386 -14.77 -18.39 14.63
C LYS A 386 -14.13 -17.03 14.44
N LYS A 387 -14.35 -16.17 15.41
CA LYS A 387 -13.68 -14.88 15.54
C LYS A 387 -12.82 -14.89 16.80
N LEU A 388 -11.59 -14.43 16.68
CA LEU A 388 -10.60 -14.49 17.72
C LEU A 388 -9.96 -13.10 17.89
N TYR A 389 -9.76 -12.67 19.13
CA TYR A 389 -8.91 -11.54 19.45
C TYR A 389 -7.60 -12.07 20.01
N ALA A 390 -6.49 -11.68 19.40
CA ALA A 390 -5.17 -11.98 19.92
C ALA A 390 -4.62 -10.81 20.73
N ASP A 391 -3.81 -11.12 21.74
CA ASP A 391 -2.97 -10.12 22.42
C ASP A 391 -1.63 -9.96 21.67
N SER A 392 -0.79 -9.06 22.18
CA SER A 392 0.49 -8.71 21.56
C SER A 392 1.53 -9.84 21.55
N VAL A 393 1.32 -10.90 22.32
CA VAL A 393 2.20 -12.08 22.39
C VAL A 393 1.55 -13.34 21.79
N GLY A 394 0.41 -13.17 21.12
CA GLY A 394 -0.24 -14.21 20.36
C GLY A 394 -1.22 -15.09 21.12
N ASN A 395 -1.55 -14.78 22.40
CA ASN A 395 -2.62 -15.49 23.09
C ASN A 395 -3.98 -15.09 22.50
N GLU A 396 -4.80 -16.07 22.17
CA GLU A 396 -6.07 -15.88 21.48
C GLU A 396 -7.25 -16.12 22.42
N LYS A 397 -8.24 -15.25 22.31
CA LYS A 397 -9.51 -15.37 23.01
C LYS A 397 -10.65 -15.34 22.00
N GLN A 398 -11.58 -16.30 22.12
CA GLN A 398 -12.76 -16.33 21.28
C GLN A 398 -13.64 -15.11 21.52
N ALA A 399 -14.04 -14.45 20.45
CA ALA A 399 -14.96 -13.34 20.42
C ALA A 399 -16.31 -13.77 19.88
N GLN A 400 -17.35 -12.99 20.17
CA GLN A 400 -18.67 -13.23 19.59
C GLN A 400 -18.62 -12.93 18.09
N VAL A 401 -19.09 -13.88 17.28
CA VAL A 401 -19.30 -13.67 15.85
C VAL A 401 -20.60 -12.89 15.67
N ASN A 402 -20.53 -11.74 15.06
CA ASN A 402 -21.67 -10.90 14.69
C ASN A 402 -21.28 -10.05 13.46
N ASP A 403 -20.84 -10.72 12.41
CA ASP A 403 -20.19 -10.11 11.27
C ASP A 403 -20.96 -10.37 9.97
N TRP A 404 -20.75 -9.49 9.00
CA TRP A 404 -21.20 -9.73 7.62
C TRP A 404 -20.05 -10.40 6.87
N VAL A 405 -20.29 -11.58 6.33
CA VAL A 405 -19.28 -12.38 5.61
C VAL A 405 -19.78 -12.70 4.20
N ASP A 406 -18.93 -12.59 3.21
CA ASP A 406 -19.29 -12.90 1.83
C ASP A 406 -19.49 -14.40 1.64
N ILE A 407 -20.62 -14.74 1.00
CA ILE A 407 -20.91 -16.08 0.55
C ILE A 407 -20.96 -16.06 -0.98
N GLY A 408 -20.13 -16.88 -1.60
CA GLY A 408 -20.05 -17.03 -3.05
C GLY A 408 -20.54 -18.41 -3.50
N ILE A 409 -21.31 -18.47 -4.60
CA ILE A 409 -21.66 -19.67 -5.33
C ILE A 409 -21.26 -19.45 -6.78
N PHE A 410 -20.47 -20.35 -7.35
CA PHE A 410 -19.87 -20.18 -8.67
C PHE A 410 -20.25 -21.34 -9.59
N ALA A 411 -20.48 -21.02 -10.86
CA ALA A 411 -20.56 -22.00 -11.94
C ALA A 411 -19.17 -22.29 -12.51
N GLU A 412 -19.11 -23.26 -13.43
CA GLU A 412 -17.90 -23.56 -14.17
C GLU A 412 -17.41 -22.32 -14.94
N SER A 413 -16.14 -21.99 -14.76
CA SER A 413 -15.54 -20.83 -15.40
C SER A 413 -15.13 -21.16 -16.83
N LYS A 414 -15.53 -20.32 -17.77
CA LYS A 414 -15.06 -20.38 -19.18
C LYS A 414 -13.67 -19.80 -19.38
N LYS A 415 -13.17 -19.03 -18.41
CA LYS A 415 -11.88 -18.32 -18.48
C LYS A 415 -10.82 -18.87 -17.53
N GLY A 416 -11.10 -19.96 -16.81
CA GLY A 416 -10.15 -20.62 -15.91
C GLY A 416 -10.12 -20.06 -14.48
N THR A 417 -10.79 -18.94 -14.17
CA THR A 417 -10.92 -18.43 -12.81
C THR A 417 -12.36 -18.55 -12.32
N LEU A 418 -12.57 -19.17 -11.15
CA LEU A 418 -13.91 -19.40 -10.60
C LEU A 418 -14.70 -18.12 -10.32
N LEU A 419 -14.00 -17.02 -10.06
CA LEU A 419 -14.63 -15.73 -9.77
C LEU A 419 -15.28 -15.05 -10.99
N ASP A 420 -14.98 -15.51 -12.19
CA ASP A 420 -15.53 -14.94 -13.43
C ASP A 420 -17.00 -15.28 -13.67
N ASN A 421 -17.56 -16.25 -12.94
CA ASN A 421 -18.95 -16.68 -13.13
C ASN A 421 -19.70 -16.90 -11.81
N PRO A 422 -19.90 -15.82 -11.01
CA PRO A 422 -20.64 -15.91 -9.77
C PRO A 422 -22.15 -16.08 -10.07
N LEU A 423 -22.73 -17.17 -9.64
CA LEU A 423 -24.19 -17.39 -9.63
C LEU A 423 -24.84 -16.64 -8.47
N TYR A 424 -24.08 -16.46 -7.39
CA TYR A 424 -24.46 -15.72 -6.22
C TYR A 424 -23.19 -15.16 -5.54
N PHE A 425 -23.24 -13.89 -5.11
CA PHE A 425 -22.17 -13.28 -4.33
C PHE A 425 -22.75 -12.15 -3.48
N LYS A 426 -22.93 -12.39 -2.17
CA LYS A 426 -23.48 -11.40 -1.24
C LYS A 426 -22.98 -11.64 0.18
N LYS A 427 -23.01 -10.57 0.99
CA LYS A 427 -22.78 -10.65 2.43
C LYS A 427 -23.96 -11.26 3.17
N HIS A 428 -23.65 -12.21 4.04
CA HIS A 428 -24.58 -12.80 4.98
C HIS A 428 -24.21 -12.44 6.40
N LYS A 429 -25.22 -12.14 7.23
CA LYS A 429 -25.00 -11.88 8.65
C LYS A 429 -24.79 -13.20 9.37
N ILE A 430 -23.59 -13.39 9.90
CA ILE A 430 -23.21 -14.56 10.71
C ILE A 430 -23.24 -14.14 12.18
N THR A 431 -24.08 -14.80 12.99
CA THR A 431 -24.28 -14.43 14.42
C THR A 431 -23.86 -15.52 15.40
N GLY A 432 -23.25 -16.60 14.91
CA GLY A 432 -22.84 -17.72 15.73
C GLY A 432 -21.79 -18.59 15.06
N GLU A 433 -21.26 -19.56 15.77
CA GLU A 433 -20.19 -20.44 15.28
C GLU A 433 -20.65 -21.35 14.12
N LYS A 434 -21.93 -21.77 14.13
CA LYS A 434 -22.49 -22.62 13.08
C LYS A 434 -23.62 -21.90 12.39
N THR A 435 -23.62 -21.89 11.06
CA THR A 435 -24.63 -21.24 10.24
C THR A 435 -24.99 -22.16 9.06
N GLN A 436 -26.29 -22.32 8.83
CA GLN A 436 -26.82 -23.01 7.65
C GLN A 436 -27.42 -21.98 6.71
N ILE A 437 -27.07 -22.08 5.43
CA ILE A 437 -27.53 -21.19 4.38
C ILE A 437 -28.10 -22.04 3.24
N VAL A 438 -29.30 -21.70 2.78
CA VAL A 438 -29.89 -22.30 1.60
C VAL A 438 -30.19 -21.21 0.58
N LEU A 439 -29.64 -21.36 -0.61
CA LEU A 439 -29.76 -20.38 -1.70
C LEU A 439 -30.13 -21.05 -3.00
N THR A 440 -31.05 -20.44 -3.75
CA THR A 440 -31.46 -20.94 -5.07
C THR A 440 -30.70 -20.19 -6.16
N VAL A 441 -30.07 -20.94 -7.06
CA VAL A 441 -29.36 -20.42 -8.25
C VAL A 441 -29.94 -20.98 -9.54
N LYS A 442 -29.71 -20.27 -10.66
CA LYS A 442 -30.32 -20.64 -11.95
C LYS A 442 -29.54 -21.70 -12.71
N GLU A 443 -28.25 -21.77 -12.50
CA GLU A 443 -27.34 -22.68 -13.20
C GLU A 443 -26.73 -23.68 -12.21
N GLN A 444 -26.16 -24.77 -12.72
CA GLN A 444 -25.51 -25.77 -11.89
C GLN A 444 -24.28 -25.20 -11.21
N PRO A 445 -24.21 -25.18 -9.86
CA PRO A 445 -23.06 -24.73 -9.13
C PRO A 445 -21.94 -25.79 -9.15
N VAL A 446 -20.68 -25.33 -9.14
CA VAL A 446 -19.51 -26.21 -9.05
C VAL A 446 -18.67 -25.92 -7.82
N LYS A 447 -18.78 -24.70 -7.26
CA LYS A 447 -18.05 -24.31 -6.06
C LYS A 447 -18.88 -23.34 -5.21
N VAL A 448 -18.68 -23.44 -3.90
CA VAL A 448 -19.12 -22.44 -2.91
C VAL A 448 -17.89 -21.92 -2.16
N GLY A 449 -17.96 -20.71 -1.63
CA GLY A 449 -16.90 -20.11 -0.84
C GLY A 449 -17.46 -19.22 0.26
N ILE A 450 -16.79 -19.22 1.43
CA ILE A 450 -16.96 -18.25 2.49
C ILE A 450 -15.76 -17.31 2.47
N ASP A 451 -16.01 -16.01 2.41
CA ASP A 451 -14.99 -14.97 2.19
C ASP A 451 -14.02 -15.28 1.01
N PRO A 452 -14.54 -15.60 -0.18
CA PRO A 452 -13.72 -16.10 -1.29
C PRO A 452 -12.74 -15.07 -1.87
N PHE A 453 -12.80 -13.80 -1.43
CA PHE A 453 -11.85 -12.74 -1.77
C PHE A 453 -10.79 -12.52 -0.69
N TYR A 454 -10.78 -13.35 0.36
CA TYR A 454 -9.82 -13.23 1.45
C TYR A 454 -9.80 -11.83 2.10
N LYS A 455 -10.96 -11.21 2.29
CA LYS A 455 -11.09 -9.88 2.88
C LYS A 455 -10.99 -9.87 4.40
N LEU A 456 -11.21 -10.99 5.04
CA LEU A 456 -11.00 -11.19 6.47
C LEU A 456 -9.64 -11.83 6.71
N VAL A 457 -9.03 -11.54 7.86
CA VAL A 457 -7.77 -12.19 8.25
C VAL A 457 -8.07 -13.59 8.72
N ASP A 458 -8.26 -14.50 7.77
CA ASP A 458 -8.51 -15.92 8.02
C ASP A 458 -7.19 -16.69 8.12
N ARG A 459 -7.07 -17.53 9.16
CA ARG A 459 -5.84 -18.32 9.40
C ARG A 459 -5.71 -19.55 8.52
N ALA A 460 -6.80 -20.03 7.98
CA ALA A 460 -6.86 -21.20 7.11
C ALA A 460 -7.93 -20.99 6.02
N PRO A 461 -7.74 -20.01 5.14
CA PRO A 461 -8.71 -19.72 4.08
C PRO A 461 -8.76 -20.89 3.09
N ASP A 462 -9.98 -21.32 2.74
CA ASP A 462 -10.28 -22.43 1.82
C ASP A 462 -9.94 -22.12 0.35
#